data_86ab8f521d8bfd03a510bc82d4465934
#
_entry.id   86ab8f521d8bfd03a510bc82d4465934
#
_cell.length_a   1.000
_cell.length_b   1.000
_cell.length_c   1.000
_cell.angle_alpha   90.00
_cell.angle_beta   90.00
_cell.angle_gamma   90.00
#
_symmetry.space_group_name_H-M   'P 1'
#
loop_
_entity.id
_entity.type
_entity.pdbx_description
1 polymer ?
#
loop_
_entity_poly.entity_id
_entity_poly.type
_entity_poly.pdbx_seq_one_letter_code
_entity_poly.pdbx_strand_id
1 'polypeptide(L)'
;MIGILDFELSGIDKSGEVIRHFSIREDDGERNQFTDSIHYVTVELPKFNKNLSELESKLDYMLYAIKYTNKMKEMPKEFSGKGFEKLFEVCSFANMSEDMQMKYVRKMMAEWDREGQLATATIAGETKGVMKTAKAMKEKGLDPALISDITGLSQKQIEEI
;
A
#
# COMPACT_ATOMS: atom_id res chain seq x y z
N MET A 1 21.43 -2.28 4.34
CA MET A 1 21.10 -1.68 3.00
C MET A 1 20.81 -2.81 2.03
N ILE A 2 19.79 -2.65 1.16
CA ILE A 2 19.48 -3.62 0.09
C ILE A 2 19.65 -2.90 -1.26
N GLY A 3 20.48 -3.44 -2.14
CA GLY A 3 20.70 -2.97 -3.51
C GLY A 3 20.12 -3.95 -4.51
N ILE A 4 19.21 -3.49 -5.39
CA ILE A 4 18.67 -4.27 -6.50
C ILE A 4 19.44 -3.83 -7.75
N LEU A 5 20.10 -4.78 -8.41
CA LEU A 5 21.01 -4.54 -9.52
C LEU A 5 20.41 -5.14 -10.80
N ASP A 6 20.42 -4.37 -11.88
CA ASP A 6 20.08 -4.83 -13.24
C ASP A 6 21.31 -5.36 -14.04
N PHE A 7 22.43 -5.49 -13.35
CA PHE A 7 23.70 -6.01 -13.86
C PHE A 7 24.31 -7.03 -12.89
N GLU A 8 25.28 -7.79 -13.34
CA GLU A 8 26.04 -8.72 -12.52
C GLU A 8 27.31 -8.06 -11.98
N LEU A 9 27.60 -8.27 -10.68
CA LEU A 9 28.83 -7.80 -10.06
C LEU A 9 30.01 -8.60 -10.59
N SER A 10 30.87 -7.96 -11.37
CA SER A 10 32.10 -8.58 -11.93
C SER A 10 33.14 -8.82 -10.82
N GLY A 11 33.81 -9.99 -10.88
CA GLY A 11 34.99 -10.28 -10.05
C GLY A 11 34.72 -10.77 -8.62
N ILE A 12 33.47 -10.84 -8.18
CA ILE A 12 33.15 -11.21 -6.78
C ILE A 12 32.78 -12.68 -6.64
N ASP A 13 32.11 -13.28 -7.59
CA ASP A 13 31.79 -14.72 -7.54
C ASP A 13 31.15 -15.24 -8.85
N LYS A 14 31.36 -16.54 -9.09
CA LYS A 14 30.76 -17.29 -10.20
C LYS A 14 29.67 -18.26 -9.76
N SER A 15 29.20 -18.17 -8.49
CA SER A 15 28.25 -19.14 -7.90
C SER A 15 26.86 -19.13 -8.53
N GLY A 16 26.52 -18.08 -9.28
CA GLY A 16 25.16 -17.94 -9.84
C GLY A 16 24.09 -17.52 -8.82
N GLU A 17 24.47 -17.24 -7.59
CA GLU A 17 23.53 -16.78 -6.55
C GLU A 17 22.94 -15.42 -6.91
N VAL A 18 21.61 -15.35 -6.85
CA VAL A 18 20.84 -14.12 -7.11
C VAL A 18 20.98 -13.11 -6.00
N ILE A 19 21.03 -13.59 -4.73
CA ILE A 19 21.08 -12.76 -3.53
C ILE A 19 22.36 -13.06 -2.79
N ARG A 20 23.09 -11.99 -2.45
CA ARG A 20 24.33 -12.09 -1.68
C ARG A 20 24.33 -11.15 -0.50
N HIS A 21 24.93 -11.63 0.59
CA HIS A 21 25.07 -10.91 1.84
C HIS A 21 26.52 -10.52 2.06
N PHE A 22 26.77 -9.27 2.40
CA PHE A 22 28.09 -8.72 2.67
C PHE A 22 28.13 -8.12 4.08
N SER A 23 29.26 -8.28 4.74
CA SER A 23 29.57 -7.65 6.03
C SER A 23 30.90 -6.91 5.95
N ILE A 24 31.10 -5.93 6.82
CA ILE A 24 32.37 -5.21 6.95
C ILE A 24 33.25 -6.04 7.87
N ARG A 25 34.50 -6.32 7.40
CA ARG A 25 35.51 -7.08 8.14
C ARG A 25 36.85 -6.37 8.08
N GLU A 26 37.73 -6.73 8.99
CA GLU A 26 39.13 -6.33 8.96
C GLU A 26 39.82 -6.84 7.69
N ASP A 27 40.74 -6.06 7.12
CA ASP A 27 41.49 -6.46 5.93
C ASP A 27 42.67 -7.41 6.27
N ASP A 28 43.14 -7.34 7.50
CA ASP A 28 44.26 -8.13 8.02
C ASP A 28 43.84 -8.97 9.24
N GLY A 29 44.77 -9.80 9.74
CA GLY A 29 44.54 -10.67 10.88
C GLY A 29 43.50 -11.79 10.64
N GLU A 30 42.65 -12.02 11.63
CA GLU A 30 41.62 -13.07 11.59
C GLU A 30 40.37 -12.66 10.79
N ARG A 31 40.35 -11.48 10.19
CA ARG A 31 39.22 -10.91 9.45
C ARG A 31 37.93 -10.85 10.29
N ASN A 32 38.07 -10.41 11.53
CA ASN A 32 36.95 -10.24 12.43
C ASN A 32 35.93 -9.28 11.86
N GLN A 33 34.65 -9.57 12.08
CA GLN A 33 33.59 -8.70 11.64
C GLN A 33 33.58 -7.42 12.50
N PHE A 34 33.61 -6.25 11.84
CA PHE A 34 33.66 -4.94 12.53
C PHE A 34 32.38 -4.68 13.34
N THR A 35 31.21 -5.02 12.79
CA THR A 35 29.92 -4.83 13.46
C THR A 35 28.85 -5.72 12.83
N ASP A 36 27.90 -6.19 13.66
CA ASP A 36 26.73 -6.93 13.23
C ASP A 36 25.59 -5.99 12.78
N SER A 37 25.76 -4.66 13.00
CA SER A 37 24.70 -3.68 12.72
C SER A 37 24.67 -3.23 11.25
N ILE A 38 25.74 -3.49 10.48
CA ILE A 38 25.85 -3.05 9.09
C ILE A 38 25.92 -4.26 8.17
N HIS A 39 24.86 -4.47 7.41
CA HIS A 39 24.79 -5.50 6.38
C HIS A 39 24.43 -4.88 5.04
N TYR A 40 25.07 -5.36 3.98
CA TYR A 40 24.70 -5.09 2.60
C TYR A 40 24.14 -6.35 1.98
N VAL A 41 22.99 -6.24 1.35
CA VAL A 41 22.39 -7.32 0.57
C VAL A 41 22.28 -6.85 -0.86
N THR A 42 22.82 -7.62 -1.80
CA THR A 42 22.67 -7.34 -3.23
C THR A 42 21.77 -8.39 -3.86
N VAL A 43 20.92 -7.94 -4.77
CA VAL A 43 20.03 -8.77 -5.58
C VAL A 43 20.39 -8.52 -7.03
N GLU A 44 20.98 -9.51 -7.70
CA GLU A 44 21.41 -9.45 -9.10
C GLU A 44 20.30 -10.02 -10.00
N LEU A 45 19.41 -9.17 -10.49
CA LEU A 45 18.25 -9.57 -11.29
C LEU A 45 18.60 -10.36 -12.56
N PRO A 46 19.73 -10.11 -13.29
CA PRO A 46 20.08 -10.92 -14.44
C PRO A 46 20.23 -12.40 -14.13
N LYS A 47 20.70 -12.76 -12.93
CA LYS A 47 20.87 -14.15 -12.48
C LYS A 47 19.55 -14.86 -12.12
N PHE A 48 18.46 -14.12 -11.90
CA PHE A 48 17.15 -14.69 -11.62
C PHE A 48 16.50 -15.17 -12.92
N ASN A 49 16.45 -16.49 -13.16
CA ASN A 49 16.00 -17.08 -14.42
C ASN A 49 14.78 -18.01 -14.27
N LYS A 50 14.07 -17.96 -13.13
CA LYS A 50 12.86 -18.74 -12.92
C LYS A 50 11.72 -18.28 -13.83
N ASN A 51 10.99 -19.25 -14.39
CA ASN A 51 9.73 -19.01 -15.10
C ASN A 51 8.55 -18.95 -14.12
N LEU A 52 7.36 -18.47 -14.57
CA LEU A 52 6.14 -18.36 -13.76
C LEU A 52 5.76 -19.66 -13.05
N SER A 53 5.93 -20.81 -13.71
CA SER A 53 5.62 -22.14 -13.15
C SER A 53 6.61 -22.63 -12.08
N GLU A 54 7.76 -21.97 -11.95
CA GLU A 54 8.83 -22.33 -11.01
C GLU A 54 8.85 -21.44 -9.77
N LEU A 55 7.89 -20.50 -9.66
CA LEU A 55 7.81 -19.57 -8.55
C LEU A 55 7.14 -20.25 -7.35
N GLU A 56 7.91 -20.47 -6.29
CA GLU A 56 7.43 -21.15 -5.08
C GLU A 56 7.29 -20.19 -3.89
N SER A 57 8.26 -19.32 -3.70
CA SER A 57 8.31 -18.41 -2.56
C SER A 57 7.78 -17.02 -2.89
N LYS A 58 7.32 -16.29 -1.86
CA LYS A 58 6.94 -14.86 -2.01
C LYS A 58 8.09 -14.02 -2.58
N LEU A 59 9.34 -14.39 -2.26
CA LEU A 59 10.53 -13.75 -2.79
C LEU A 59 10.69 -14.00 -4.29
N ASP A 60 10.44 -15.22 -4.76
CA ASP A 60 10.47 -15.52 -6.20
C ASP A 60 9.46 -14.67 -6.96
N TYR A 61 8.22 -14.57 -6.46
CA TYR A 61 7.19 -13.71 -7.04
C TYR A 61 7.62 -12.24 -7.09
N MET A 62 8.24 -11.76 -6.02
CA MET A 62 8.73 -10.37 -5.96
C MET A 62 9.85 -10.12 -6.96
N LEU A 63 10.84 -11.00 -7.04
CA LEU A 63 11.95 -10.89 -8.00
C LEU A 63 11.47 -10.97 -9.44
N TYR A 64 10.55 -11.89 -9.71
CA TYR A 64 9.92 -12.03 -11.02
C TYR A 64 9.17 -10.76 -11.41
N ALA A 65 8.36 -10.22 -10.50
CA ALA A 65 7.64 -8.97 -10.74
C ALA A 65 8.61 -7.83 -11.05
N ILE A 66 9.63 -7.60 -10.21
CA ILE A 66 10.61 -6.52 -10.43
C ILE A 66 11.32 -6.68 -11.79
N LYS A 67 11.70 -7.90 -12.16
CA LYS A 67 12.44 -8.15 -13.40
C LYS A 67 11.58 -8.01 -14.65
N TYR A 68 10.31 -8.40 -14.61
CA TYR A 68 9.52 -8.60 -15.83
C TYR A 68 8.28 -7.72 -15.95
N THR A 69 7.86 -6.97 -14.91
CA THR A 69 6.62 -6.17 -14.93
C THR A 69 6.58 -5.17 -16.10
N ASN A 70 7.72 -4.60 -16.50
CA ASN A 70 7.82 -3.70 -17.64
C ASN A 70 7.47 -4.34 -18.99
N LYS A 71 7.49 -5.68 -19.08
CA LYS A 71 7.16 -6.48 -20.26
C LYS A 71 5.76 -7.08 -20.22
N MET A 72 5.09 -7.00 -19.07
CA MET A 72 3.77 -7.55 -18.87
C MET A 72 2.70 -6.51 -19.17
N LYS A 73 1.69 -6.89 -19.95
CA LYS A 73 0.51 -6.05 -20.22
C LYS A 73 -0.53 -6.13 -19.10
N GLU A 74 -0.62 -7.29 -18.47
CA GLU A 74 -1.58 -7.60 -17.41
C GLU A 74 -0.90 -8.44 -16.33
N MET A 75 -1.44 -8.40 -15.12
CA MET A 75 -0.96 -9.23 -14.01
C MET A 75 -1.27 -10.71 -14.29
N PRO A 76 -0.26 -11.59 -14.27
CA PRO A 76 -0.49 -13.03 -14.40
C PRO A 76 -1.36 -13.57 -13.27
N LYS A 77 -2.18 -14.59 -13.58
CA LYS A 77 -3.12 -15.20 -12.61
C LYS A 77 -2.41 -15.76 -11.37
N GLU A 78 -1.19 -16.21 -11.53
CA GLU A 78 -0.32 -16.74 -10.49
C GLU A 78 -0.01 -15.73 -9.37
N PHE A 79 -0.16 -14.44 -9.65
CA PHE A 79 0.04 -13.35 -8.69
C PHE A 79 -1.24 -12.98 -7.93
N SER A 80 -2.41 -13.43 -8.39
CA SER A 80 -3.70 -13.08 -7.79
C SER A 80 -3.79 -13.51 -6.32
N GLY A 81 -4.24 -12.61 -5.45
CA GLY A 81 -4.39 -12.86 -4.02
C GLY A 81 -3.08 -12.94 -3.23
N LYS A 82 -1.94 -12.60 -3.83
CA LYS A 82 -0.61 -12.64 -3.18
C LYS A 82 -0.11 -11.28 -2.72
N GLY A 83 -0.92 -10.22 -2.88
CA GLY A 83 -0.60 -8.86 -2.44
C GLY A 83 0.29 -8.09 -3.41
N PHE A 84 0.32 -8.48 -4.69
CA PHE A 84 1.07 -7.79 -5.74
C PHE A 84 0.22 -6.87 -6.60
N GLU A 85 -1.09 -6.80 -6.36
CA GLU A 85 -2.06 -6.04 -7.14
C GLU A 85 -1.64 -4.56 -7.26
N LYS A 86 -1.22 -3.97 -6.13
CA LYS A 86 -0.78 -2.56 -6.09
C LYS A 86 0.51 -2.33 -6.88
N LEU A 87 1.45 -3.27 -6.86
CA LEU A 87 2.68 -3.18 -7.64
C LEU A 87 2.37 -3.16 -9.14
N PHE A 88 1.51 -4.08 -9.60
CA PHE A 88 1.11 -4.15 -11.00
C PHE A 88 0.31 -2.92 -11.44
N GLU A 89 -0.55 -2.39 -10.58
CA GLU A 89 -1.27 -1.13 -10.84
C GLU A 89 -0.30 0.02 -11.08
N VAL A 90 0.67 0.21 -10.20
CA VAL A 90 1.68 1.28 -10.31
C VAL A 90 2.54 1.10 -11.56
N CYS A 91 3.00 -0.11 -11.85
CA CYS A 91 3.79 -0.39 -13.04
C CYS A 91 2.97 -0.21 -14.33
N SER A 92 1.70 -0.60 -14.33
CA SER A 92 0.79 -0.36 -15.46
C SER A 92 0.60 1.14 -15.70
N PHE A 93 0.41 1.92 -14.65
CA PHE A 93 0.31 3.38 -14.74
C PHE A 93 1.59 4.00 -15.31
N ALA A 94 2.77 3.59 -14.83
CA ALA A 94 4.06 4.09 -15.31
C ALA A 94 4.31 3.80 -16.81
N ASN A 95 3.75 2.70 -17.33
CA ASN A 95 3.87 2.30 -18.73
C ASN A 95 2.79 2.91 -19.64
N MET A 96 1.82 3.67 -19.09
CA MET A 96 0.82 4.38 -19.89
C MET A 96 1.43 5.62 -20.59
N SER A 97 0.87 6.00 -21.74
CA SER A 97 1.18 7.31 -22.34
C SER A 97 0.70 8.45 -21.42
N GLU A 98 1.30 9.63 -21.55
CA GLU A 98 0.93 10.80 -20.73
C GLU A 98 -0.57 11.13 -20.81
N ASP A 99 -1.18 11.01 -21.99
CA ASP A 99 -2.62 11.24 -22.17
C ASP A 99 -3.48 10.19 -21.41
N MET A 100 -3.05 8.94 -21.42
CA MET A 100 -3.72 7.89 -20.64
C MET A 100 -3.52 8.08 -19.13
N GLN A 101 -2.33 8.46 -18.68
CA GLN A 101 -2.06 8.79 -17.27
C GLN A 101 -2.95 9.94 -16.81
N MET A 102 -3.08 11.00 -17.60
CA MET A 102 -3.96 12.14 -17.30
C MET A 102 -5.43 11.73 -17.18
N LYS A 103 -5.92 10.87 -18.09
CA LYS A 103 -7.29 10.34 -18.03
C LYS A 103 -7.50 9.48 -16.78
N TYR A 104 -6.54 8.64 -16.44
CA TYR A 104 -6.58 7.80 -15.24
C TYR A 104 -6.64 8.64 -13.96
N VAL A 105 -5.76 9.65 -13.84
CA VAL A 105 -5.74 10.55 -12.67
C VAL A 105 -7.05 11.32 -12.53
N ARG A 106 -7.59 11.86 -13.65
CA ARG A 106 -8.89 12.56 -13.63
C ARG A 106 -10.03 11.65 -13.17
N LYS A 107 -10.02 10.39 -13.61
CA LYS A 107 -11.02 9.40 -13.17
C LYS A 107 -10.90 9.12 -11.67
N MET A 108 -9.70 8.89 -11.17
CA MET A 108 -9.44 8.69 -9.73
C MET A 108 -9.90 9.88 -8.89
N MET A 109 -9.57 11.12 -9.31
CA MET A 109 -10.00 12.32 -8.61
C MET A 109 -11.53 12.43 -8.56
N ALA A 110 -12.22 12.16 -9.67
CA ALA A 110 -13.68 12.16 -9.71
C ALA A 110 -14.32 11.10 -8.80
N GLU A 111 -13.70 9.92 -8.68
CA GLU A 111 -14.15 8.89 -7.74
C GLU A 111 -13.95 9.32 -6.28
N TRP A 112 -12.82 9.89 -5.91
CA TRP A 112 -12.56 10.41 -4.56
C TRP A 112 -13.52 11.55 -4.19
N ASP A 113 -13.76 12.49 -5.12
CA ASP A 113 -14.73 13.58 -4.90
C ASP A 113 -16.13 13.01 -4.65
N ARG A 114 -16.55 12.00 -5.40
CA ARG A 114 -17.84 11.33 -5.21
C ARG A 114 -17.93 10.62 -3.86
N GLU A 115 -16.89 9.91 -3.45
CA GLU A 115 -16.84 9.24 -2.15
C GLU A 115 -16.87 10.26 -1.01
N GLY A 116 -16.12 11.35 -1.13
CA GLY A 116 -16.13 12.45 -0.16
C GLY A 116 -17.50 13.11 -0.03
N GLN A 117 -18.19 13.35 -1.15
CA GLN A 117 -19.55 13.88 -1.16
C GLN A 117 -20.53 12.92 -0.51
N LEU A 118 -20.43 11.63 -0.79
CA LEU A 118 -21.28 10.60 -0.19
C LEU A 118 -21.07 10.51 1.32
N ALA A 119 -19.82 10.49 1.78
CA ALA A 119 -19.49 10.46 3.22
C ALA A 119 -20.06 11.70 3.93
N THR A 120 -19.88 12.88 3.32
CA THR A 120 -20.42 14.15 3.88
C THR A 120 -21.95 14.12 3.94
N ALA A 121 -22.61 13.64 2.89
CA ALA A 121 -24.07 13.54 2.85
C ALA A 121 -24.61 12.54 3.88
N THR A 122 -23.90 11.42 4.10
CA THR A 122 -24.24 10.43 5.12
C THR A 122 -24.18 11.04 6.51
N ILE A 123 -23.06 11.68 6.87
CA ILE A 123 -22.87 12.34 8.17
C ILE A 123 -23.94 13.43 8.39
N ALA A 124 -24.22 14.25 7.38
CA ALA A 124 -25.24 15.26 7.45
C ALA A 124 -26.65 14.67 7.61
N GLY A 125 -26.93 13.55 6.95
CA GLY A 125 -28.18 12.81 7.09
C GLY A 125 -28.38 12.24 8.49
N GLU A 126 -27.36 11.58 9.03
CA GLU A 126 -27.35 11.04 10.40
C GLU A 126 -27.56 12.16 11.43
N THR A 127 -26.81 13.26 11.33
CA THR A 127 -26.93 14.40 12.21
C THR A 127 -28.34 15.00 12.18
N LYS A 128 -28.95 15.19 11.00
CA LYS A 128 -30.32 15.65 10.84
C LYS A 128 -31.34 14.66 11.46
N GLY A 129 -31.09 13.36 11.30
CA GLY A 129 -31.93 12.31 11.89
C GLY A 129 -31.91 12.36 13.40
N VAL A 130 -30.72 12.46 14.01
CA VAL A 130 -30.55 12.59 15.46
C VAL A 130 -31.20 13.86 15.97
N MET A 131 -30.99 15.01 15.34
CA MET A 131 -31.60 16.27 15.70
C MET A 131 -33.14 16.22 15.65
N LYS A 132 -33.70 15.63 14.59
CA LYS A 132 -35.16 15.45 14.45
C LYS A 132 -35.73 14.58 15.58
N THR A 133 -35.02 13.51 15.93
CA THR A 133 -35.44 12.61 17.03
C THR A 133 -35.37 13.34 18.38
N ALA A 134 -34.25 14.05 18.65
CA ALA A 134 -34.11 14.85 19.88
C ALA A 134 -35.20 15.90 20.01
N LYS A 135 -35.54 16.59 18.93
CA LYS A 135 -36.63 17.56 18.90
C LYS A 135 -37.99 16.93 19.26
N ALA A 136 -38.31 15.78 18.66
CA ALA A 136 -39.54 15.05 18.95
C ALA A 136 -39.59 14.57 20.41
N MET A 137 -38.46 14.20 21.00
CA MET A 137 -38.37 13.83 22.41
C MET A 137 -38.60 15.05 23.32
N LYS A 138 -38.00 16.21 22.99
CA LYS A 138 -38.19 17.48 23.71
C LYS A 138 -39.65 17.91 23.66
N GLU A 139 -40.33 17.87 22.53
CA GLU A 139 -41.75 18.20 22.34
C GLU A 139 -42.67 17.28 23.17
N LYS A 140 -42.24 16.04 23.42
CA LYS A 140 -42.97 15.10 24.32
C LYS A 140 -42.65 15.27 25.78
N GLY A 141 -41.84 16.26 26.16
CA GLY A 141 -41.52 16.59 27.53
C GLY A 141 -40.52 15.67 28.22
N LEU A 142 -39.67 14.95 27.44
CA LEU A 142 -38.57 14.18 28.04
C LEU A 142 -37.52 15.12 28.65
N ASP A 143 -36.89 14.64 29.73
CA ASP A 143 -35.80 15.37 30.40
C ASP A 143 -34.63 15.58 29.44
N PRO A 144 -34.07 16.81 29.33
CA PRO A 144 -32.90 17.10 28.52
C PRO A 144 -31.70 16.22 28.82
N ALA A 145 -31.46 15.82 30.06
CA ALA A 145 -30.40 14.91 30.42
C ALA A 145 -30.60 13.52 29.79
N LEU A 146 -31.82 13.01 29.79
CA LEU A 146 -32.17 11.74 29.16
C LEU A 146 -32.07 11.81 27.63
N ILE A 147 -32.48 12.94 27.02
CA ILE A 147 -32.33 13.16 25.57
C ILE A 147 -30.84 13.16 25.19
N SER A 148 -29.99 13.83 25.99
CA SER A 148 -28.53 13.84 25.79
C SER A 148 -27.93 12.43 25.82
N ASP A 149 -28.34 11.63 26.80
CA ASP A 149 -27.83 10.26 27.00
C ASP A 149 -28.22 9.32 25.83
N ILE A 150 -29.45 9.47 25.31
CA ILE A 150 -29.93 8.64 24.17
C ILE A 150 -29.36 9.09 22.84
N THR A 151 -29.22 10.40 22.62
CA THR A 151 -28.87 10.95 21.29
C THR A 151 -27.40 11.29 21.11
N GLY A 152 -26.63 11.38 22.22
CA GLY A 152 -25.25 11.85 22.23
C GLY A 152 -25.11 13.37 22.00
N LEU A 153 -26.20 14.12 21.90
CA LEU A 153 -26.17 15.59 21.76
C LEU A 153 -25.86 16.26 23.11
N SER A 154 -25.08 17.33 23.07
CA SER A 154 -24.83 18.14 24.25
C SER A 154 -26.10 18.85 24.71
N GLN A 155 -26.19 19.17 26.00
CA GLN A 155 -27.33 19.90 26.55
C GLN A 155 -27.57 21.22 25.81
N LYS A 156 -26.50 21.94 25.45
CA LYS A 156 -26.58 23.17 24.66
C LYS A 156 -27.26 22.95 23.31
N GLN A 157 -26.92 21.89 22.60
CA GLN A 157 -27.55 21.54 21.33
C GLN A 157 -29.03 21.17 21.50
N ILE A 158 -29.41 20.58 22.64
CA ILE A 158 -30.78 20.24 22.96
C ILE A 158 -31.59 21.49 23.33
N GLU A 159 -30.96 22.47 23.95
CA GLU A 159 -31.63 23.76 24.26
C GLU A 159 -31.93 24.56 22.98
N GLU A 160 -31.03 24.51 22.00
CA GLU A 160 -31.14 25.22 20.73
C GLU A 160 -32.14 24.59 19.72
N ILE A 161 -32.60 23.35 19.94
CA ILE A 161 -33.61 22.66 19.15
C ILE A 161 -35.00 23.02 19.69
#